data_abe8b62fc7dfa48d6dfc95cc0150b30c
#
_entry.id   abe8b62fc7dfa48d6dfc95cc0150b30c
#
_cell.length_a   1.000
_cell.length_b   1.000
_cell.length_c   1.000
_cell.angle_alpha   90.00
_cell.angle_beta   90.00
_cell.angle_gamma   90.00
#
_symmetry.space_group_name_H-M   'P 1'
#
loop_
_entity.id
_entity.type
_entity.pdbx_description
1 polymer ?
#
loop_
_entity_poly.entity_id
_entity_poly.type
_entity_poly.pdbx_seq_one_letter_code
_entity_poly.pdbx_strand_id
1 'polypeptide(L)'
;QDDIQINIPALKGLAPDHRAVKQSKFVRLKTDSLEETKPDGKKKIKARINLNLFPRVSLSANITKSQELAPNTLFAKGKIANVPTSDVSILSKNGRLTGYIRTVGTTYEIRHVENGIHVIREVDPKKLKEVHPPPRRDARPLREVSGRLPIVSTEPVIIDLLAVYTAAAKNALGGEQNIKDLIDLAVAET
;
A
#
# COMPACT_ATOMS: atom_id res chain seq x y z
N GLN A 1 2.14 -22.34 -8.50
CA GLN A 1 1.27 -21.17 -8.30
C GLN A 1 -0.11 -21.58 -8.75
N ASP A 2 -0.94 -22.04 -7.80
CA ASP A 2 -2.29 -22.51 -8.10
C ASP A 2 -3.19 -21.28 -8.26
N ASP A 3 -3.62 -21.00 -9.46
CA ASP A 3 -4.69 -20.05 -9.75
C ASP A 3 -6.00 -20.66 -9.22
N ILE A 4 -6.37 -20.26 -8.01
CA ILE A 4 -7.61 -20.74 -7.39
C ILE A 4 -8.74 -19.90 -7.96
N GLN A 5 -9.60 -20.51 -8.78
CA GLN A 5 -10.90 -19.95 -9.12
C GLN A 5 -11.78 -20.03 -7.88
N ILE A 6 -11.90 -18.92 -7.17
CA ILE A 6 -12.72 -18.83 -5.98
C ILE A 6 -14.01 -18.10 -6.35
N ASN A 7 -15.12 -18.85 -6.35
CA ASN A 7 -16.44 -18.25 -6.43
C ASN A 7 -16.84 -17.77 -5.02
N ILE A 8 -16.49 -16.52 -4.69
CA ILE A 8 -16.83 -15.93 -3.39
C ILE A 8 -17.97 -14.93 -3.59
N PRO A 9 -19.18 -15.24 -3.14
CA PRO A 9 -20.32 -14.30 -3.20
C PRO A 9 -20.07 -12.96 -2.49
N ALA A 10 -19.23 -12.96 -1.46
CA ALA A 10 -18.85 -11.77 -0.69
C ALA A 10 -18.03 -10.73 -1.48
N LEU A 11 -17.46 -11.10 -2.62
CA LEU A 11 -16.58 -10.21 -3.40
C LEU A 11 -17.34 -9.22 -4.30
N LYS A 12 -18.64 -9.32 -4.42
CA LYS A 12 -19.45 -8.35 -5.19
C LYS A 12 -19.40 -6.93 -4.63
N GLY A 13 -18.99 -6.75 -3.37
CA GLY A 13 -18.83 -5.44 -2.73
C GLY A 13 -17.41 -4.85 -2.78
N LEU A 14 -16.41 -5.65 -3.17
CA LEU A 14 -14.99 -5.24 -3.20
C LEU A 14 -14.57 -4.52 -4.49
N ALA A 15 -15.51 -4.16 -5.33
CA ALA A 15 -15.23 -3.45 -6.56
C ALA A 15 -15.18 -1.94 -6.30
N PRO A 16 -13.99 -1.34 -6.20
CA PRO A 16 -13.85 0.09 -6.41
C PRO A 16 -14.20 0.40 -7.87
N ASP A 17 -14.41 1.66 -8.19
CA ASP A 17 -14.77 2.16 -9.48
C ASP A 17 -14.32 1.23 -10.64
N HIS A 18 -15.23 0.35 -11.09
CA HIS A 18 -14.97 -0.71 -12.08
C HIS A 18 -14.37 -0.16 -13.38
N ARG A 19 -14.49 1.13 -13.61
CA ARG A 19 -14.03 1.81 -14.82
C ARG A 19 -12.49 1.92 -14.88
N ALA A 20 -11.83 1.98 -13.75
CA ALA A 20 -10.36 2.10 -13.70
C ALA A 20 -9.67 0.74 -13.67
N VAL A 21 -10.34 -0.32 -13.23
CA VAL A 21 -9.76 -1.67 -13.13
C VAL A 21 -9.81 -2.33 -14.50
N LYS A 22 -8.64 -2.63 -15.07
CA LYS A 22 -8.49 -3.35 -16.34
C LYS A 22 -8.68 -4.85 -16.18
N GLN A 23 -8.08 -5.41 -15.14
CA GLN A 23 -8.18 -6.83 -14.79
C GLN A 23 -7.91 -7.05 -13.31
N SER A 24 -8.41 -8.17 -12.80
CA SER A 24 -8.15 -8.60 -11.43
C SER A 24 -8.07 -10.11 -11.34
N LYS A 25 -7.32 -10.61 -10.36
CA LYS A 25 -7.29 -12.04 -10.02
C LYS A 25 -7.17 -12.23 -8.52
N PHE A 26 -7.64 -13.38 -8.05
CA PHE A 26 -7.45 -13.82 -6.66
C PHE A 26 -6.29 -14.82 -6.60
N VAL A 27 -5.45 -14.66 -5.59
CA VAL A 27 -4.29 -15.51 -5.37
C VAL A 27 -4.14 -15.81 -3.88
N ARG A 28 -3.65 -16.99 -3.55
CA ARG A 28 -3.19 -17.29 -2.20
C ARG A 28 -1.71 -16.92 -2.12
N LEU A 29 -1.37 -15.94 -1.29
CA LEU A 29 0.01 -15.50 -1.09
C LEU A 29 0.56 -16.09 0.21
N LYS A 30 1.78 -16.60 0.11
CA LYS A 30 2.60 -16.98 1.27
C LYS A 30 3.56 -15.82 1.53
N THR A 31 3.20 -14.93 2.46
CA THR A 31 4.00 -13.74 2.78
C THR A 31 5.39 -14.08 3.29
N ASP A 32 5.53 -15.20 4.01
CA ASP A 32 6.83 -15.69 4.50
C ASP A 32 7.87 -15.88 3.39
N SER A 33 7.42 -16.19 2.16
CA SER A 33 8.33 -16.31 1.02
C SER A 33 9.01 -15.00 0.61
N LEU A 34 8.44 -13.87 1.00
CA LEU A 34 8.97 -12.53 0.75
C LEU A 34 9.91 -12.07 1.86
N GLU A 35 9.88 -12.72 3.00
CA GLU A 35 10.60 -12.34 4.20
C GLU A 35 11.94 -13.08 4.32
N GLU A 36 12.90 -12.46 4.97
CA GLU A 36 14.14 -13.07 5.41
C GLU A 36 14.49 -12.58 6.82
N THR A 37 15.11 -13.45 7.60
CA THR A 37 15.57 -13.11 8.95
C THR A 37 17.02 -12.68 8.90
N LYS A 38 17.32 -11.53 9.48
CA LYS A 38 18.69 -11.02 9.65
C LYS A 38 19.43 -11.79 10.76
N PRO A 39 20.78 -11.72 10.82
CA PRO A 39 21.55 -12.30 11.90
C PRO A 39 21.17 -11.81 13.30
N ASP A 40 20.63 -10.60 13.41
CA ASP A 40 20.14 -9.99 14.66
C ASP A 40 18.72 -10.46 15.05
N GLY A 41 18.17 -11.44 14.34
CA GLY A 41 16.83 -11.99 14.57
C GLY A 41 15.68 -11.14 14.01
N LYS A 42 15.94 -9.95 13.50
CA LYS A 42 14.91 -9.08 12.90
C LYS A 42 14.51 -9.56 11.53
N LYS A 43 13.26 -9.40 11.21
CA LYS A 43 12.73 -9.70 9.87
C LYS A 43 12.85 -8.50 8.95
N LYS A 44 13.03 -8.77 7.67
CA LYS A 44 12.96 -7.80 6.58
C LYS A 44 12.38 -8.43 5.31
N ILE A 45 11.92 -7.62 4.40
CA ILE A 45 11.58 -8.06 3.05
C ILE A 45 12.89 -8.28 2.26
N LYS A 46 12.95 -9.35 1.47
CA LYS A 46 14.12 -9.70 0.63
C LYS A 46 14.50 -8.54 -0.30
N ALA A 47 15.79 -8.36 -0.52
CA ALA A 47 16.33 -7.30 -1.37
C ALA A 47 15.83 -7.36 -2.83
N ARG A 48 15.50 -8.56 -3.30
CA ARG A 48 14.88 -8.77 -4.63
C ARG A 48 13.68 -9.68 -4.49
N ILE A 49 12.56 -9.28 -5.07
CA ILE A 49 11.33 -10.06 -5.10
C ILE A 49 10.81 -10.17 -6.53
N ASN A 50 10.29 -11.35 -6.89
CA ASN A 50 9.65 -11.59 -8.17
C ASN A 50 8.14 -11.58 -7.98
N LEU A 51 7.47 -10.73 -8.74
CA LEU A 51 6.03 -10.46 -8.66
C LEU A 51 5.37 -10.99 -9.94
N ASN A 52 4.80 -12.18 -9.88
CA ASN A 52 4.03 -12.76 -10.97
C ASN A 52 2.59 -12.29 -10.87
N LEU A 53 2.34 -11.08 -11.37
CA LEU A 53 1.06 -10.40 -11.16
C LEU A 53 -0.05 -10.99 -12.03
N PHE A 54 0.23 -11.25 -13.32
CA PHE A 54 -0.71 -11.85 -14.28
C PHE A 54 0.05 -12.80 -15.22
N PRO A 55 -0.61 -13.65 -16.00
CA PRO A 55 0.06 -14.65 -16.85
C PRO A 55 1.13 -14.08 -17.80
N ARG A 56 1.00 -12.81 -18.18
CA ARG A 56 1.96 -12.11 -19.06
C ARG A 56 2.67 -10.95 -18.36
N VAL A 57 2.52 -10.83 -17.05
CA VAL A 57 3.10 -9.74 -16.26
C VAL A 57 3.89 -10.32 -15.10
N SER A 58 5.19 -10.46 -15.32
CA SER A 58 6.16 -10.84 -14.30
C SER A 58 7.15 -9.70 -14.12
N LEU A 59 7.23 -9.15 -12.91
CA LEU A 59 8.07 -8.02 -12.58
C LEU A 59 9.08 -8.45 -11.51
N SER A 60 10.32 -8.00 -11.65
CA SER A 60 11.33 -8.14 -10.60
C SER A 60 11.50 -6.80 -9.90
N ALA A 61 11.27 -6.75 -8.60
CA ALA A 61 11.44 -5.55 -7.81
C ALA A 61 12.73 -5.61 -6.98
N ASN A 62 13.51 -4.54 -7.03
CA ASN A 62 14.66 -4.30 -6.18
C ASN A 62 14.20 -3.45 -4.99
N ILE A 63 14.29 -3.99 -3.78
CA ILE A 63 13.89 -3.33 -2.55
C ILE A 63 15.07 -2.49 -2.05
N THR A 64 14.85 -1.19 -1.93
CA THR A 64 15.86 -0.21 -1.48
C THR A 64 15.75 0.10 0.01
N LYS A 65 14.55 -0.02 0.58
CA LYS A 65 14.30 0.17 2.00
C LYS A 65 13.42 -0.98 2.49
N SER A 66 13.80 -1.60 3.59
CA SER A 66 12.97 -2.56 4.31
C SER A 66 13.13 -2.33 5.80
N GLN A 67 12.01 -2.18 6.49
CA GLN A 67 11.95 -1.78 7.89
C GLN A 67 10.83 -2.54 8.59
N GLU A 68 11.10 -2.98 9.80
CA GLU A 68 10.10 -3.50 10.73
C GLU A 68 9.51 -2.33 11.52
N LEU A 69 8.21 -2.08 11.32
CA LEU A 69 7.48 -0.97 11.97
C LEU A 69 6.96 -1.38 13.35
N ALA A 70 6.59 -2.66 13.49
CA ALA A 70 6.08 -3.28 14.71
C ALA A 70 6.26 -4.81 14.60
N PRO A 71 6.10 -5.59 15.66
CA PRO A 71 6.14 -7.04 15.58
C PRO A 71 5.25 -7.58 14.46
N ASN A 72 5.81 -8.40 13.57
CA ASN A 72 5.17 -8.97 12.39
C ASN A 72 4.58 -7.93 11.41
N THR A 73 5.11 -6.70 11.40
CA THR A 73 4.72 -5.62 10.48
C THR A 73 5.94 -5.10 9.77
N LEU A 74 6.10 -5.47 8.50
CA LEU A 74 7.23 -5.12 7.65
C LEU A 74 6.77 -4.19 6.54
N PHE A 75 7.47 -3.08 6.39
CA PHE A 75 7.31 -2.17 5.26
C PHE A 75 8.52 -2.28 4.34
N ALA A 76 8.28 -2.26 3.05
CA ALA A 76 9.33 -2.23 2.04
C ALA A 76 9.01 -1.26 0.91
N LYS A 77 10.03 -0.54 0.47
CA LYS A 77 9.98 0.38 -0.67
C LYS A 77 11.07 0.02 -1.66
N GLY A 78 10.76 0.16 -2.94
CA GLY A 78 11.71 -0.20 -3.98
C GLY A 78 11.28 0.23 -5.36
N LYS A 79 11.93 -0.33 -6.38
CA LYS A 79 11.66 -0.06 -7.80
C LYS A 79 11.65 -1.35 -8.60
N ILE A 80 10.94 -1.37 -9.70
CA ILE A 80 11.02 -2.44 -10.68
C ILE A 80 12.39 -2.37 -11.37
N ALA A 81 13.03 -3.53 -11.50
CA ALA A 81 14.31 -3.65 -12.18
C ALA A 81 14.22 -3.08 -13.60
N ASN A 82 15.19 -2.26 -13.96
CA ASN A 82 15.27 -1.57 -15.26
C ASN A 82 14.14 -0.57 -15.56
N VAL A 83 13.34 -0.17 -14.54
CA VAL A 83 12.29 0.85 -14.67
C VAL A 83 12.50 1.93 -13.59
N PRO A 84 13.36 2.91 -13.80
CA PRO A 84 13.72 3.93 -12.78
C PRO A 84 12.54 4.76 -12.28
N THR A 85 11.54 4.98 -13.14
CA THR A 85 10.33 5.77 -12.85
C THR A 85 9.26 4.96 -12.12
N SER A 86 9.53 3.69 -11.81
CA SER A 86 8.60 2.85 -11.05
C SER A 86 8.73 3.08 -9.55
N ASP A 87 7.69 2.72 -8.83
CA ASP A 87 7.63 2.72 -7.38
C ASP A 87 6.95 1.44 -6.89
N VAL A 88 7.53 0.81 -5.89
CA VAL A 88 7.02 -0.39 -5.23
C VAL A 88 6.93 -0.10 -3.74
N SER A 89 5.73 -0.22 -3.19
CA SER A 89 5.47 -0.08 -1.76
C SER A 89 4.67 -1.27 -1.27
N ILE A 90 5.19 -1.97 -0.26
CA ILE A 90 4.61 -3.20 0.26
C ILE A 90 4.59 -3.15 1.78
N LEU A 91 3.45 -3.49 2.36
CA LEU A 91 3.28 -3.74 3.79
C LEU A 91 2.89 -5.21 3.99
N SER A 92 3.70 -5.97 4.72
CA SER A 92 3.37 -7.29 5.23
C SER A 92 3.02 -7.17 6.70
N LYS A 93 1.80 -7.53 7.10
CA LYS A 93 1.32 -7.41 8.48
C LYS A 93 0.54 -8.66 8.87
N ASN A 94 1.09 -9.45 9.81
CA ASN A 94 0.46 -10.67 10.29
C ASN A 94 0.02 -11.62 9.15
N GLY A 95 0.87 -11.85 8.15
CA GLY A 95 0.57 -12.71 7.00
C GLY A 95 -0.35 -12.09 5.93
N ARG A 96 -0.76 -10.84 6.08
CA ARG A 96 -1.50 -10.08 5.08
C ARG A 96 -0.58 -9.16 4.30
N LEU A 97 -0.72 -9.13 2.99
CA LEU A 97 0.05 -8.27 2.12
C LEU A 97 -0.84 -7.18 1.53
N THR A 98 -0.42 -5.93 1.70
CA THR A 98 -1.02 -4.77 1.05
C THR A 98 0.07 -4.01 0.32
N GLY A 99 -0.17 -3.58 -0.91
CA GLY A 99 0.88 -2.88 -1.65
C GLY A 99 0.44 -2.31 -2.97
N TYR A 100 1.32 -1.47 -3.50
CA TYR A 100 1.19 -0.84 -4.81
C TYR A 100 2.49 -1.02 -5.59
N ILE A 101 2.33 -1.29 -6.88
CA ILE A 101 3.42 -1.25 -7.86
C ILE A 101 2.99 -0.24 -8.92
N ARG A 102 3.65 0.92 -8.94
CA ARG A 102 3.36 1.99 -9.90
C ARG A 102 4.40 1.99 -11.00
N THR A 103 3.93 1.98 -12.23
CA THR A 103 4.75 2.15 -13.44
C THR A 103 4.15 3.24 -14.31
N VAL A 104 4.80 3.59 -15.39
CA VAL A 104 4.24 4.58 -16.32
C VAL A 104 2.92 4.04 -16.91
N GLY A 105 1.81 4.72 -16.59
CA GLY A 105 0.49 4.43 -17.13
C GLY A 105 -0.25 3.23 -16.52
N THR A 106 0.33 2.58 -15.50
CA THR A 106 -0.32 1.43 -14.86
C THR A 106 0.03 1.36 -13.38
N THR A 107 -0.95 1.06 -12.56
CA THR A 107 -0.77 0.75 -11.14
C THR A 107 -1.30 -0.66 -10.88
N TYR A 108 -0.51 -1.49 -10.22
CA TYR A 108 -0.97 -2.75 -9.69
C TYR A 108 -1.21 -2.58 -8.19
N GLU A 109 -2.37 -3.04 -7.72
CA GLU A 109 -2.73 -3.07 -6.32
C GLU A 109 -2.73 -4.52 -5.84
N ILE A 110 -2.20 -4.74 -4.64
CA ILE A 110 -2.29 -6.01 -3.92
C ILE A 110 -3.03 -5.72 -2.62
N ARG A 111 -4.10 -6.45 -2.36
CA ARG A 111 -4.89 -6.31 -1.12
C ARG A 111 -5.27 -7.66 -0.57
N HIS A 112 -5.19 -7.80 0.72
CA HIS A 112 -5.74 -8.96 1.43
C HIS A 112 -7.27 -8.93 1.34
N VAL A 113 -7.89 -10.11 1.23
CA VAL A 113 -9.34 -10.31 1.25
C VAL A 113 -9.73 -11.08 2.51
N GLU A 114 -9.37 -12.35 2.57
CA GLU A 114 -9.61 -13.23 3.71
C GLU A 114 -8.76 -14.51 3.62
N ASN A 115 -8.52 -15.16 4.74
CA ASN A 115 -7.91 -16.51 4.78
C ASN A 115 -6.65 -16.69 3.91
N GLY A 116 -5.77 -15.67 3.89
CA GLY A 116 -4.55 -15.67 3.07
C GLY A 116 -4.79 -15.44 1.58
N ILE A 117 -6.03 -15.16 1.18
CA ILE A 117 -6.39 -14.81 -0.19
C ILE A 117 -6.20 -13.31 -0.37
N HIS A 118 -5.59 -12.97 -1.50
CA HIS A 118 -5.36 -11.60 -1.91
C HIS A 118 -5.98 -11.37 -3.28
N VAL A 119 -6.40 -10.14 -3.52
CA VAL A 119 -6.76 -9.68 -4.85
C VAL A 119 -5.61 -8.87 -5.41
N ILE A 120 -5.23 -9.18 -6.66
CA ILE A 120 -4.32 -8.38 -7.46
C ILE A 120 -5.16 -7.68 -8.53
N ARG A 121 -4.98 -6.36 -8.68
CA ARG A 121 -5.71 -5.54 -9.66
C ARG A 121 -4.72 -4.76 -10.51
N GLU A 122 -5.00 -4.68 -11.79
CA GLU A 122 -4.37 -3.72 -12.69
C GLU A 122 -5.30 -2.53 -12.84
N VAL A 123 -4.82 -1.35 -12.48
CA VAL A 123 -5.58 -0.11 -12.46
C VAL A 123 -5.00 0.88 -13.46
N ASP A 124 -5.85 1.49 -14.26
CA ASP A 124 -5.51 2.61 -15.11
C ASP A 124 -5.64 3.92 -14.31
N PRO A 125 -4.54 4.57 -13.94
CA PRO A 125 -4.60 5.78 -13.11
C PRO A 125 -5.31 6.94 -13.80
N LYS A 126 -5.34 6.97 -15.14
CA LYS A 126 -6.05 8.01 -15.91
C LYS A 126 -7.58 7.92 -15.82
N LYS A 127 -8.09 6.76 -15.42
CA LYS A 127 -9.53 6.52 -15.25
C LYS A 127 -10.00 6.66 -13.80
N LEU A 128 -9.09 6.90 -12.87
CA LEU A 128 -9.45 7.25 -11.50
C LEU A 128 -10.11 8.64 -11.51
N LYS A 129 -11.20 8.76 -10.79
CA LYS A 129 -11.80 10.09 -10.57
C LYS A 129 -10.82 10.94 -9.79
N GLU A 130 -10.53 12.13 -10.30
CA GLU A 130 -9.81 13.13 -9.52
C GLU A 130 -10.65 13.46 -8.29
N VAL A 131 -10.13 13.13 -7.12
CA VAL A 131 -10.68 13.61 -5.86
C VAL A 131 -10.08 14.98 -5.65
N HIS A 132 -10.79 16.01 -6.08
CA HIS A 132 -10.40 17.38 -5.73
C HIS A 132 -10.48 17.49 -4.20
N PRO A 133 -9.41 17.96 -3.54
CA PRO A 133 -9.52 18.30 -2.14
C PRO A 133 -10.66 19.33 -1.99
N PRO A 134 -11.46 19.24 -0.91
CA PRO A 134 -12.48 20.24 -0.68
C PRO A 134 -11.83 21.62 -0.74
N PRO A 135 -12.53 22.64 -1.29
CA PRO A 135 -11.99 23.98 -1.37
C PRO A 135 -11.50 24.37 0.03
N ARG A 136 -10.25 24.81 0.11
CA ARG A 136 -9.71 25.31 1.38
C ARG A 136 -10.69 26.36 1.86
N ARG A 137 -11.40 26.09 2.94
CA ARG A 137 -12.06 27.17 3.71
C ARG A 137 -10.93 28.13 4.03
N ASP A 138 -11.08 29.39 3.62
CA ASP A 138 -10.09 30.44 3.76
C ASP A 138 -9.35 30.27 5.09
N ALA A 139 -8.11 29.85 5.01
CA ALA A 139 -7.26 29.78 6.18
C ALA A 139 -7.21 31.20 6.72
N ARG A 140 -7.74 31.43 7.91
CA ARG A 140 -7.53 32.72 8.60
C ARG A 140 -6.03 33.01 8.42
N PRO A 141 -5.68 34.21 7.92
CA PRO A 141 -4.29 34.57 7.76
C PRO A 141 -3.59 34.29 9.09
N LEU A 142 -2.57 33.44 9.04
CA LEU A 142 -1.73 33.19 10.21
C LEU A 142 -1.22 34.56 10.61
N ARG A 143 -1.59 34.99 11.83
CA ARG A 143 -1.09 36.22 12.41
C ARG A 143 0.43 36.13 12.35
N GLU A 144 1.06 37.01 11.56
CA GLU A 144 2.53 37.08 11.54
C GLU A 144 3.01 37.24 12.97
N VAL A 145 3.63 36.21 13.49
CA VAL A 145 4.34 36.29 14.76
C VAL A 145 5.68 36.96 14.44
N SER A 146 5.64 38.28 14.43
CA SER A 146 6.87 39.09 14.39
C SER A 146 7.67 38.79 15.66
N GLY A 147 8.76 38.10 15.52
CA GLY A 147 9.71 38.04 16.60
C GLY A 147 10.31 36.66 16.84
N ARG A 148 11.62 36.61 16.66
CA ARG A 148 12.57 35.53 16.86
C ARG A 148 12.43 34.33 15.95
N LEU A 149 13.47 34.12 15.16
CA LEU A 149 13.70 32.86 14.48
C LEU A 149 13.51 31.72 15.50
N PRO A 150 12.69 30.72 15.20
CA PRO A 150 12.53 29.60 16.09
C PRO A 150 13.91 28.97 16.31
N ILE A 151 14.28 28.76 17.56
CA ILE A 151 15.39 27.89 17.90
C ILE A 151 15.05 26.55 17.27
N VAL A 152 15.89 26.09 16.33
CA VAL A 152 15.71 24.76 15.75
C VAL A 152 15.90 23.77 16.89
N SER A 153 14.79 23.28 17.42
CA SER A 153 14.81 22.19 18.37
C SER A 153 15.39 20.96 17.70
N THR A 154 16.41 20.37 18.29
CA THR A 154 16.96 19.07 17.85
C THR A 154 16.10 17.90 18.34
N GLU A 155 15.07 18.18 19.10
CA GLU A 155 14.12 17.17 19.56
C GLU A 155 13.28 16.63 18.39
N PRO A 156 13.03 15.31 18.34
CA PRO A 156 12.20 14.73 17.32
C PRO A 156 10.77 15.30 17.39
N VAL A 157 10.28 15.79 16.27
CA VAL A 157 8.88 16.25 16.17
C VAL A 157 7.97 15.03 16.06
N ILE A 158 7.07 14.88 17.03
CA ILE A 158 6.02 13.87 17.00
C ILE A 158 4.79 14.49 16.35
N ILE A 159 4.31 13.86 15.28
CA ILE A 159 3.08 14.27 14.57
C ILE A 159 2.01 13.20 14.80
N ASP A 160 0.95 13.56 15.52
CA ASP A 160 -0.20 12.70 15.69
C ASP A 160 -1.09 12.77 14.44
N LEU A 161 -1.37 11.61 13.85
CA LEU A 161 -2.20 11.50 12.65
C LEU A 161 -3.55 10.87 13.01
N LEU A 162 -4.64 11.62 12.81
CA LEU A 162 -6.00 11.09 12.88
C LEU A 162 -6.51 10.74 11.50
N ALA A 163 -6.66 9.45 11.22
CA ALA A 163 -7.30 8.96 10.00
C ALA A 163 -8.76 8.58 10.26
N VAL A 164 -9.68 9.17 9.53
CA VAL A 164 -11.11 8.87 9.61
C VAL A 164 -11.61 8.26 8.30
N TYR A 165 -12.55 7.32 8.38
CA TYR A 165 -13.14 6.68 7.22
C TYR A 165 -14.63 6.39 7.44
N THR A 166 -15.38 6.31 6.34
CA THR A 166 -16.80 5.99 6.37
C THR A 166 -17.04 4.47 6.44
N ALA A 167 -18.23 4.06 6.88
CA ALA A 167 -18.65 2.67 6.83
C ALA A 167 -18.65 2.14 5.37
N ALA A 168 -19.01 2.98 4.41
CA ALA A 168 -18.95 2.62 2.99
C ALA A 168 -17.53 2.32 2.52
N ALA A 169 -16.54 3.15 2.91
CA ALA A 169 -15.13 2.91 2.59
C ALA A 169 -14.62 1.61 3.23
N LYS A 170 -14.96 1.37 4.50
CA LYS A 170 -14.62 0.13 5.20
C LYS A 170 -15.16 -1.09 4.46
N ASN A 171 -16.44 -1.07 4.08
CA ASN A 171 -17.07 -2.19 3.39
C ASN A 171 -16.50 -2.40 1.98
N ALA A 172 -16.22 -1.31 1.24
CA ALA A 172 -15.60 -1.38 -0.08
C ALA A 172 -14.18 -1.98 -0.06
N LEU A 173 -13.49 -1.89 1.07
CA LEU A 173 -12.15 -2.47 1.25
C LEU A 173 -12.17 -3.88 1.86
N GLY A 174 -13.35 -4.43 2.13
CA GLY A 174 -13.49 -5.78 2.68
C GLY A 174 -13.28 -5.85 4.19
N GLY A 175 -13.49 -4.74 4.92
CA GLY A 175 -13.49 -4.72 6.36
C GLY A 175 -12.51 -3.75 7.00
N GLU A 176 -12.60 -3.68 8.33
CA GLU A 176 -11.83 -2.72 9.13
C GLU A 176 -10.32 -2.96 9.08
N GLN A 177 -9.91 -4.23 9.11
CA GLN A 177 -8.48 -4.54 9.10
C GLN A 177 -7.83 -4.14 7.79
N ASN A 178 -8.50 -4.35 6.67
CA ASN A 178 -7.97 -3.99 5.35
C ASN A 178 -7.82 -2.47 5.16
N ILE A 179 -8.75 -1.67 5.71
CA ILE A 179 -8.61 -0.22 5.66
C ILE A 179 -7.50 0.28 6.59
N LYS A 180 -7.32 -0.35 7.76
CA LYS A 180 -6.19 -0.04 8.65
C LYS A 180 -4.85 -0.37 8.00
N ASP A 181 -4.72 -1.54 7.37
CA ASP A 181 -3.49 -1.93 6.66
C ASP A 181 -3.17 -0.94 5.52
N LEU A 182 -4.18 -0.38 4.87
CA LEU A 182 -4.01 0.63 3.82
C LEU A 182 -3.55 1.98 4.39
N ILE A 183 -4.08 2.39 5.54
CA ILE A 183 -3.66 3.59 6.26
C ILE A 183 -2.21 3.43 6.74
N ASP A 184 -1.87 2.29 7.34
CA ASP A 184 -0.51 2.00 7.80
C ASP A 184 0.49 2.04 6.62
N LEU A 185 0.11 1.51 5.46
CA LEU A 185 0.94 1.60 4.25
C LEU A 185 1.15 3.06 3.83
N ALA A 186 0.08 3.87 3.80
CA ALA A 186 0.15 5.27 3.40
C ALA A 186 1.04 6.10 4.36
N VAL A 187 0.93 5.84 5.66
CA VAL A 187 1.78 6.50 6.68
C VAL A 187 3.25 6.07 6.52
N ALA A 188 3.51 4.80 6.23
CA ALA A 188 4.87 4.30 6.06
C ALA A 188 5.55 4.80 4.75
N GLU A 189 4.77 5.23 3.77
CA GLU A 189 5.27 5.81 2.52
C GLU A 189 5.79 7.25 2.68
N THR A 190 5.31 7.99 3.70
CA THR A 190 5.72 9.39 3.98
C THR A 190 7.05 9.46 4.71
#